data_06e6887342a8971184e0e4035d9d5851
#
_entry.id   06e6887342a8971184e0e4035d9d5851
#
_cell.length_a   1.000
_cell.length_b   1.000
_cell.length_c   1.000
_cell.angle_alpha   90.00
_cell.angle_beta   90.00
_cell.angle_gamma   90.00
#
_symmetry.space_group_name_H-M   'P 1'
#
loop_
_entity.id
_entity.type
_entity.pdbx_description
1 polymer ?
#
loop_
_entity_poly.entity_id
_entity_poly.type
_entity_poly.pdbx_seq_one_letter_code
_entity_poly.pdbx_strand_id
1 'polypeptide(L)'
;ARRQRQMCIRDRYQPFKRENWFIHSDDKRFHTKPESLLRFDVESCFVRSERETLCKYHEKYTLFTINVRFQPLAAIKDFDNARKSLLDVILSLDNEEITYFGGKRKVHILTKYLNSLS
;
A
#
# COMPACT_ATOMS: atom_id res chain seq x y z
N ALA A 1 0.95 10.92 9.33
CA ALA A 1 0.06 12.05 9.51
C ALA A 1 0.71 13.17 10.33
N ARG A 2 1.24 12.88 11.51
CA ARG A 2 1.88 13.89 12.36
C ARG A 2 3.09 14.52 11.68
N ARG A 3 3.94 13.71 11.05
CA ARG A 3 5.12 14.18 10.32
C ARG A 3 4.73 15.04 9.12
N GLN A 4 3.70 14.63 8.40
CA GLN A 4 3.19 15.40 7.25
C GLN A 4 2.66 16.76 7.67
N ARG A 5 1.93 16.82 8.79
CA ARG A 5 1.43 18.09 9.33
C ARG A 5 2.56 19.03 9.73
N GLN A 6 3.62 18.51 10.35
CA GLN A 6 4.79 19.31 10.71
C GLN A 6 5.47 19.90 9.48
N MET A 7 5.63 19.13 8.42
CA MET A 7 6.20 19.62 7.17
C MET A 7 5.35 20.73 6.56
N CYS A 8 4.02 20.56 6.57
CA CYS A 8 3.09 21.55 6.06
C CYS A 8 3.15 22.87 6.83
N ILE A 9 3.33 22.81 8.15
CA ILE A 9 3.43 23.98 9.02
C ILE A 9 4.77 24.69 8.84
N ARG A 10 5.86 23.93 8.70
CA ARG A 10 7.21 24.48 8.61
C ARG A 10 7.45 25.24 7.31
N ASP A 11 6.95 24.72 6.22
CA ASP A 11 7.11 25.35 4.90
C ASP A 11 5.92 25.06 4.02
N ARG A 12 5.01 26.01 3.98
CA ARG A 12 3.76 25.89 3.24
C ARG A 12 3.89 25.87 1.72
N TYR A 13 5.07 26.16 1.19
CA TYR A 13 5.32 26.10 -0.25
C TYR A 13 6.07 24.86 -0.69
N GLN A 14 6.64 24.13 0.25
CA GLN A 14 7.27 22.85 -0.07
C GLN A 14 6.21 21.76 -0.25
N PRO A 15 6.35 20.91 -1.26
CA PRO A 15 5.50 19.74 -1.37
C PRO A 15 5.80 18.77 -0.23
N PHE A 16 4.80 18.11 0.29
CA PHE A 16 5.02 16.93 1.09
C PHE A 16 4.41 15.71 0.41
N LYS A 17 5.00 14.56 0.72
CA LYS A 17 4.69 13.31 0.06
C LYS A 17 4.18 12.31 1.07
N ARG A 18 3.22 11.51 0.65
CA ARG A 18 2.75 10.36 1.40
C ARG A 18 2.74 9.16 0.47
N GLU A 19 3.13 8.02 1.00
CA GLU A 19 3.03 6.77 0.29
C GLU A 19 2.02 5.88 1.00
N ASN A 20 1.20 5.23 0.21
CA ASN A 20 0.25 4.24 0.67
C ASN A 20 0.39 3.00 -0.19
N TRP A 21 -0.01 1.85 0.32
CA TRP A 21 0.12 0.61 -0.43
C TRP A 21 -1.01 -0.35 -0.06
N PHE A 22 -1.27 -1.25 -0.97
CA PHE A 22 -2.27 -2.30 -0.78
C PHE A 22 -1.92 -3.49 -1.67
N ILE A 23 -2.40 -4.68 -1.30
CA ILE A 23 -2.23 -5.88 -2.12
C ILE A 23 -3.59 -6.27 -2.69
N HIS A 24 -3.67 -6.28 -4.01
CA HIS A 24 -4.88 -6.64 -4.75
C HIS A 24 -4.69 -7.90 -5.58
N SER A 25 -5.78 -8.57 -5.86
CA SER A 25 -5.79 -9.73 -6.74
C SER A 25 -5.70 -9.37 -8.22
N ASP A 26 -5.80 -8.09 -8.56
CA ASP A 26 -5.70 -7.59 -9.94
C ASP A 26 -5.00 -6.22 -9.97
N ASP A 27 -4.79 -5.71 -11.18
CA ASP A 27 -4.14 -4.41 -11.41
C ASP A 27 -5.13 -3.32 -11.83
N LYS A 28 -6.40 -3.48 -11.52
CA LYS A 28 -7.41 -2.46 -11.83
C LYS A 28 -7.23 -1.23 -10.96
N ARG A 29 -7.31 -0.06 -11.58
CA ARG A 29 -7.17 1.21 -10.86
C ARG A 29 -8.37 1.55 -10.00
N PHE A 30 -9.55 1.08 -10.41
CA PHE A 30 -10.80 1.33 -9.70
C PHE A 30 -11.52 0.01 -9.41
N HIS A 31 -12.03 -0.09 -8.20
CA HIS A 31 -12.81 -1.23 -7.75
C HIS A 31 -14.19 -0.76 -7.32
N THR A 32 -15.23 -1.24 -7.98
CA THR A 32 -16.62 -0.94 -7.65
C THR A 32 -17.23 -1.96 -6.69
N LYS A 33 -16.56 -3.09 -6.50
CA LYS A 33 -16.99 -4.16 -5.61
C LYS A 33 -15.85 -4.59 -4.71
N PRO A 34 -16.15 -5.11 -3.50
CA PRO A 34 -15.14 -5.69 -2.64
C PRO A 34 -14.39 -6.83 -3.34
N GLU A 35 -13.13 -7.00 -2.98
CA GLU A 35 -12.29 -8.07 -3.48
C GLU A 35 -12.86 -9.43 -3.06
N SER A 36 -12.99 -10.36 -4.01
CA SER A 36 -13.42 -11.73 -3.72
C SER A 36 -12.23 -12.61 -3.40
N LEU A 37 -12.31 -13.37 -2.31
CA LEU A 37 -11.28 -14.31 -1.93
C LEU A 37 -11.57 -15.75 -2.41
N LEU A 38 -12.69 -15.96 -3.11
CA LEU A 38 -13.07 -17.31 -3.59
C LEU A 38 -12.07 -17.86 -4.61
N ARG A 39 -11.52 -17.00 -5.45
CA ARG A 39 -10.52 -17.35 -6.46
C ARG A 39 -9.22 -16.57 -6.24
N PHE A 40 -8.89 -16.34 -4.99
CA PHE A 40 -7.71 -15.60 -4.65
C PHE A 40 -6.46 -16.44 -4.91
N ASP A 41 -5.68 -16.01 -5.89
CA ASP A 41 -4.40 -16.62 -6.24
C ASP A 41 -3.28 -15.64 -5.88
N VAL A 42 -2.53 -15.98 -4.85
CA VAL A 42 -1.48 -15.12 -4.34
C VAL A 42 -0.35 -14.90 -5.36
N GLU A 43 -0.11 -15.87 -6.24
CA GLU A 43 0.89 -15.74 -7.30
C GLU A 43 0.51 -14.68 -8.34
N SER A 44 -0.78 -14.38 -8.45
CA SER A 44 -1.31 -13.39 -9.40
C SER A 44 -1.55 -12.02 -8.75
N CYS A 45 -1.21 -11.86 -7.49
CA CYS A 45 -1.44 -10.60 -6.79
C CYS A 45 -0.50 -9.49 -7.23
N PHE A 46 -0.95 -8.26 -7.04
CA PHE A 46 -0.18 -7.05 -7.29
C PHE A 46 -0.06 -6.22 -6.02
N VAL A 47 1.11 -5.65 -5.82
CA VAL A 47 1.30 -4.58 -4.85
C VAL A 47 0.94 -3.28 -5.55
N ARG A 48 -0.10 -2.64 -5.07
CA ARG A 48 -0.49 -1.30 -5.51
C ARG A 48 0.14 -0.30 -4.56
N SER A 49 0.97 0.58 -5.07
CA SER A 49 1.51 1.68 -4.28
C SER A 49 0.99 3.00 -4.84
N GLU A 50 0.69 3.91 -3.94
CA GLU A 50 0.21 5.24 -4.27
C GLU A 50 1.19 6.25 -3.69
N ARG A 51 1.70 7.10 -4.56
CA ARG A 51 2.49 8.24 -4.15
C ARG A 51 1.62 9.48 -4.25
N GLU A 52 1.29 10.04 -3.10
CA GLU A 52 0.47 11.22 -2.99
C GLU A 52 1.37 12.43 -2.74
N THR A 53 1.12 13.50 -3.45
CA THR A 53 1.87 14.75 -3.31
C THR A 53 0.89 15.89 -3.07
N LEU A 54 1.17 16.70 -2.07
CA LEU A 54 0.42 17.90 -1.78
C LEU A 54 1.40 19.07 -1.80
N CYS A 55 1.11 20.05 -2.65
CA CYS A 55 1.94 21.23 -2.81
C CYS A 55 1.09 22.48 -2.84
N LYS A 56 1.36 23.40 -1.94
CA LYS A 56 0.72 24.71 -1.95
C LYS A 56 1.53 25.64 -2.84
N TYR A 57 1.04 25.92 -4.04
CA TYR A 57 1.75 26.74 -5.00
C TYR A 57 1.26 28.19 -5.05
N HIS A 58 0.15 28.49 -4.36
CA HIS A 58 -0.41 29.84 -4.20
C HIS A 58 -1.18 29.90 -2.90
N GLU A 59 -1.38 31.09 -2.33
CA GLU A 59 -2.09 31.23 -1.07
C GLU A 59 -3.50 30.64 -1.09
N LYS A 60 -4.14 30.65 -2.26
CA LYS A 60 -5.51 30.15 -2.45
C LYS A 60 -5.59 28.76 -3.07
N TYR A 61 -4.48 28.20 -3.55
CA TYR A 61 -4.50 26.99 -4.36
C TYR A 61 -3.51 25.98 -3.85
N THR A 62 -3.98 24.74 -3.77
CA THR A 62 -3.16 23.59 -3.42
C THR A 62 -3.28 22.55 -4.52
N LEU A 63 -2.13 22.05 -4.99
CA LEU A 63 -2.09 20.98 -5.98
C LEU A 63 -1.94 19.65 -5.26
N PHE A 64 -2.88 18.76 -5.54
CA PHE A 64 -2.86 17.39 -5.02
C PHE A 64 -2.68 16.42 -6.20
N THR A 65 -1.70 15.55 -6.11
CA THR A 65 -1.44 14.54 -7.13
C THR A 65 -1.38 13.14 -6.54
N ILE A 66 -1.84 12.16 -7.30
CA ILE A 66 -1.75 10.75 -6.92
C ILE A 66 -1.10 10.02 -8.09
N ASN A 67 -0.02 9.32 -7.83
CA ASN A 67 0.63 8.44 -8.80
C ASN A 67 0.46 6.99 -8.32
N VAL A 68 -0.30 6.22 -9.09
CA VAL A 68 -0.57 4.81 -8.77
C VAL A 68 0.36 3.93 -9.56
N ARG A 69 1.01 2.98 -8.89
CA ARG A 69 1.89 1.99 -9.50
C ARG A 69 1.47 0.59 -9.08
N PHE A 70 1.62 -0.35 -10.01
CA PHE A 70 1.36 -1.76 -9.75
C PHE A 70 2.63 -2.56 -10.00
N GLN A 71 2.93 -3.47 -9.08
CA GLN A 71 4.04 -4.41 -9.22
C GLN A 71 3.54 -5.81 -8.88
N PRO A 72 3.91 -6.83 -9.66
CA PRO A 72 3.56 -8.20 -9.29
C PRO A 72 4.13 -8.56 -7.92
N LEU A 73 3.30 -9.09 -7.04
CA LEU A 73 3.77 -9.52 -5.72
C LEU A 73 4.86 -10.59 -5.83
N ALA A 74 4.73 -11.48 -6.80
CA ALA A 74 5.69 -12.56 -7.03
C ALA A 74 7.13 -12.06 -7.28
N ALA A 75 7.30 -10.83 -7.75
CA ALA A 75 8.62 -10.25 -7.94
C ALA A 75 9.41 -10.11 -6.63
N ILE A 76 8.73 -10.13 -5.48
CA ILE A 76 9.39 -9.98 -4.17
C ILE A 76 10.32 -11.15 -3.83
N LYS A 77 10.15 -12.29 -4.49
CA LYS A 77 11.02 -13.45 -4.27
C LYS A 77 12.49 -13.18 -4.57
N ASP A 78 12.77 -12.19 -5.40
CA ASP A 78 14.12 -11.77 -5.75
C ASP A 78 14.69 -10.71 -4.79
N PHE A 79 13.91 -10.28 -3.79
CA PHE A 79 14.27 -9.20 -2.88
C PHE A 79 14.00 -9.64 -1.42
N ASP A 80 14.93 -10.36 -0.84
CA ASP A 80 14.74 -10.97 0.48
C ASP A 80 14.47 -9.94 1.59
N ASN A 81 15.17 -8.81 1.57
CA ASN A 81 14.94 -7.75 2.55
C ASN A 81 13.53 -7.14 2.43
N ALA A 82 13.07 -6.93 1.21
CA ALA A 82 11.71 -6.41 0.97
C ALA A 82 10.66 -7.44 1.42
N ARG A 83 10.91 -8.72 1.16
CA ARG A 83 10.03 -9.80 1.60
C ARG A 83 9.90 -9.83 3.12
N LYS A 84 11.01 -9.76 3.83
CA LYS A 84 11.01 -9.74 5.30
C LYS A 84 10.29 -8.53 5.86
N SER A 85 10.56 -7.36 5.28
CA SER A 85 9.91 -6.11 5.70
C SER A 85 8.41 -6.15 5.49
N LEU A 86 7.95 -6.65 4.35
CA LEU A 86 6.52 -6.77 4.06
C LEU A 86 5.86 -7.76 5.03
N LEU A 87 6.49 -8.89 5.28
CA LEU A 87 6.00 -9.88 6.24
C LEU A 87 5.86 -9.28 7.64
N ASP A 88 6.86 -8.53 8.10
CA ASP A 88 6.83 -7.88 9.41
C ASP A 88 5.69 -6.88 9.52
N VAL A 89 5.47 -6.09 8.47
CA VAL A 89 4.37 -5.12 8.44
C VAL A 89 3.01 -5.84 8.51
N ILE A 90 2.83 -6.89 7.72
CA ILE A 90 1.57 -7.65 7.72
C ILE A 90 1.31 -8.28 9.09
N LEU A 91 2.34 -8.84 9.72
CA LEU A 91 2.20 -9.45 11.05
C LEU A 91 1.94 -8.43 12.16
N SER A 92 2.25 -7.16 11.92
CA SER A 92 2.03 -6.09 12.90
C SER A 92 0.68 -5.41 12.80
N LEU A 93 -0.15 -5.78 11.81
CA LEU A 93 -1.47 -5.18 11.63
C LEU A 93 -2.39 -5.47 12.81
N ASP A 94 -3.09 -4.44 13.30
CA ASP A 94 -4.12 -4.62 14.31
C ASP A 94 -5.44 -5.11 13.68
N ASN A 95 -6.46 -5.34 14.51
CA ASN A 95 -7.73 -5.88 14.02
C ASN A 95 -8.43 -4.97 13.01
N GLU A 96 -8.39 -3.66 13.20
CA GLU A 96 -9.00 -2.71 12.27
C GLU A 96 -8.25 -2.70 10.95
N GLU A 97 -6.93 -2.69 11.01
CA GLU A 97 -6.07 -2.73 9.84
C GLU A 97 -6.23 -4.02 9.06
N ILE A 98 -6.34 -5.16 9.76
CA ILE A 98 -6.60 -6.46 9.12
C ILE A 98 -7.93 -6.43 8.37
N THR A 99 -8.97 -5.90 8.97
CA THR A 99 -10.29 -5.77 8.33
C THR A 99 -10.21 -4.90 7.08
N TYR A 100 -9.55 -3.76 7.18
CA TYR A 100 -9.35 -2.85 6.04
C TYR A 100 -8.52 -3.50 4.93
N PHE A 101 -7.51 -4.28 5.30
CA PHE A 101 -6.61 -4.95 4.36
C PHE A 101 -7.29 -6.06 3.56
N GLY A 102 -8.36 -6.63 4.08
CA GLY A 102 -9.12 -7.67 3.38
C GLY A 102 -9.51 -8.85 4.26
N GLY A 103 -9.20 -8.79 5.54
CA GLY A 103 -9.59 -9.80 6.52
C GLY A 103 -8.49 -10.79 6.88
N LYS A 104 -8.75 -11.59 7.90
CA LYS A 104 -7.79 -12.55 8.45
C LYS A 104 -7.35 -13.61 7.45
N ARG A 105 -8.28 -14.04 6.59
CA ARG A 105 -7.97 -15.06 5.57
C ARG A 105 -6.91 -14.56 4.58
N LYS A 106 -7.06 -13.33 4.12
CA LYS A 106 -6.09 -12.72 3.21
C LYS A 106 -4.72 -12.57 3.87
N VAL A 107 -4.70 -12.10 5.11
CA VAL A 107 -3.47 -11.99 5.90
C VAL A 107 -2.80 -13.35 6.04
N HIS A 108 -3.56 -14.39 6.35
CA HIS A 108 -3.03 -15.74 6.50
C HIS A 108 -2.42 -16.28 5.19
N ILE A 109 -3.11 -16.10 4.07
CA ILE A 109 -2.64 -16.54 2.76
C ILE A 109 -1.33 -15.83 2.39
N LEU A 110 -1.28 -14.51 2.59
CA LEU A 110 -0.10 -13.71 2.27
C LEU A 110 1.09 -14.04 3.19
N THR A 111 0.84 -14.21 4.47
CA THR A 111 1.87 -14.59 5.44
C THR A 111 2.48 -15.94 5.08
N LYS A 112 1.64 -16.91 4.77
CA LYS A 112 2.08 -18.25 4.37
C LYS A 112 2.92 -18.20 3.09
N TYR A 113 2.46 -17.42 2.11
CA TYR A 113 3.17 -17.25 0.86
C TYR A 113 4.56 -16.64 1.07
N LEU A 114 4.62 -15.53 1.79
CA LEU A 114 5.89 -14.83 2.03
C LEU A 114 6.89 -15.70 2.80
N ASN A 115 6.41 -16.49 3.76
CA ASN A 115 7.26 -17.43 4.47
C ASN A 115 7.78 -18.56 3.57
N SER A 116 6.97 -18.97 2.60
CA SER A 116 7.37 -20.05 1.68
C SER A 116 8.48 -19.65 0.71
N LEU A 117 8.72 -18.38 0.54
CA LEU A 117 9.76 -17.85 -0.36
C LEU A 117 11.14 -17.75 0.27
N SER A 118 11.25 -18.04 1.55
CA SER A 118 12.53 -17.96 2.26
C SER A 118 13.46 -19.13 1.93
#